data_3c5b7f67b605fcf33b45d6d9f8d647dd
#
_entry.id   3c5b7f67b605fcf33b45d6d9f8d647dd
#
_cell.length_a   1.000
_cell.length_b   1.000
_cell.length_c   1.000
_cell.angle_alpha   90.00
_cell.angle_beta   90.00
_cell.angle_gamma   90.00
#
_symmetry.space_group_name_H-M   'P 1'
#
loop_
_entity.id
_entity.type
_entity.pdbx_description
1 polymer ?
#
loop_
_entity_poly.entity_id
_entity_poly.type
_entity_poly.pdbx_seq_one_letter_code
_entity_poly.pdbx_strand_id
1 'polypeptide(L)' 'MDTCKVCGRTLDRDEIGLTKKLINRGATEFLCLSCLAEKFDMTEDECRTLIAHFREAGCHLFG' A
#
# COMPACT_ATOMS: atom_id res chain seq x y z
N MET A 1 -7.38 12.36 -6.48
CA MET A 1 -6.83 11.00 -6.50
C MET A 1 -5.43 10.99 -5.93
N ASP A 2 -5.10 9.96 -5.19
CA ASP A 2 -3.79 9.88 -4.58
C ASP A 2 -2.75 9.33 -5.56
N THR A 3 -1.56 9.89 -5.48
CA THR A 3 -0.44 9.46 -6.31
C THR A 3 0.74 9.10 -5.43
N CYS A 4 1.63 8.28 -5.96
CA CYS A 4 2.84 7.90 -5.25
C CYS A 4 3.73 9.13 -5.06
N LYS A 5 4.16 9.37 -3.83
CA LYS A 5 5.02 10.49 -3.50
C LYS A 5 6.37 10.42 -4.21
N VAL A 6 6.85 9.21 -4.47
CA VAL A 6 8.19 8.99 -5.04
C VAL A 6 8.19 9.00 -6.56
N CYS A 7 7.30 8.22 -7.19
CA CYS A 7 7.29 8.08 -8.65
C CYS A 7 6.11 8.79 -9.33
N GLY A 8 5.15 9.29 -8.58
CA GLY A 8 4.05 10.09 -9.11
C GLY A 8 2.94 9.31 -9.81
N ARG A 9 2.99 7.99 -9.85
CA ARG A 9 1.94 7.21 -10.52
C ARG A 9 0.65 7.21 -9.70
N THR A 10 -0.46 7.07 -10.38
CA THR A 10 -1.76 6.99 -9.71
C THR A 10 -1.85 5.71 -8.90
N LEU A 11 -2.33 5.83 -7.68
CA LEU A 11 -2.48 4.71 -6.75
C LEU A 11 -3.90 4.19 -6.76
N ASP A 12 -4.04 2.87 -6.58
CA ASP A 12 -5.34 2.28 -6.35
C ASP A 12 -5.61 2.18 -4.85
N ARG A 13 -6.80 1.71 -4.50
CA ARG A 13 -7.24 1.59 -3.12
C ARG A 13 -6.35 0.65 -2.31
N ASP A 14 -5.89 -0.42 -2.91
CA ASP A 14 -5.05 -1.41 -2.24
C ASP A 14 -3.69 -0.83 -1.86
N GLU A 15 -3.10 -0.05 -2.76
CA GLU A 15 -1.81 0.61 -2.49
C GLU A 15 -1.94 1.63 -1.37
N ILE A 16 -3.01 2.41 -1.40
CA ILE A 16 -3.30 3.38 -0.34
C ILE A 16 -3.52 2.67 0.99
N GLY A 17 -4.33 1.63 0.99
CA GLY A 17 -4.62 0.85 2.19
C GLY A 17 -3.37 0.21 2.77
N LEU A 18 -2.52 -0.35 1.92
CA LEU A 18 -1.28 -0.97 2.38
C LEU A 18 -0.34 0.06 2.99
N THR A 19 -0.24 1.24 2.39
CA THR A 19 0.57 2.34 2.96
C THR A 19 0.09 2.69 4.35
N LYS A 20 -1.22 2.85 4.53
CA LYS A 20 -1.80 3.16 5.84
C LYS A 20 -1.54 2.06 6.85
N LYS A 21 -1.57 0.83 6.42
CA LYS A 21 -1.37 -0.33 7.30
C LYS A 21 0.08 -0.47 7.74
N LEU A 22 1.02 -0.28 6.83
CA LEU A 22 2.45 -0.48 7.09
C LEU A 22 3.12 0.73 7.71
N ILE A 23 2.67 1.92 7.38
CA ILE A 23 3.29 3.15 7.88
C ILE A 23 2.45 3.76 8.98
N ASN A 24 1.28 4.32 8.63
CA ASN A 24 0.45 5.01 9.58
C ASN A 24 -0.95 5.18 9.00
N ARG A 25 -1.98 4.90 9.78
CA ARG A 25 -3.36 5.09 9.37
C ARG A 25 -3.68 6.55 9.04
N GLY A 26 -3.02 7.48 9.69
CA GLY A 26 -3.17 8.90 9.44
C GLY A 26 -2.24 9.45 8.36
N ALA A 27 -1.58 8.59 7.61
CA ALA A 27 -0.65 9.03 6.57
C ALA A 27 -1.37 9.89 5.52
N THR A 28 -0.73 11.01 5.17
CA THR A 28 -1.22 11.90 4.12
C THR A 28 -0.49 11.68 2.80
N GLU A 29 0.61 10.93 2.85
CA GLU A 29 1.42 10.61 1.69
C GLU A 29 1.44 9.11 1.49
N PHE A 30 1.27 8.68 0.25
CA PHE A 30 1.13 7.26 -0.07
C PHE A 30 2.17 6.83 -1.09
N LEU A 31 2.51 5.54 -1.09
CA LEU A 31 3.49 4.96 -1.98
C LEU A 31 2.87 3.83 -2.80
N CYS A 32 3.36 3.64 -4.03
CA CYS A 32 2.93 2.50 -4.84
C CYS A 32 3.60 1.21 -4.31
N LEU A 33 3.15 0.07 -4.83
CA LEU A 33 3.69 -1.23 -4.39
C LEU A 33 5.20 -1.32 -4.57
N SER A 34 5.72 -0.84 -5.69
CA SER A 34 7.16 -0.86 -5.93
C SER A 34 7.93 -0.04 -4.88
N CYS A 35 7.45 1.16 -4.59
CA CYS A 35 8.10 2.03 -3.63
C CYS A 35 7.97 1.50 -2.20
N LEU A 36 6.80 0.94 -1.86
CA LEU A 36 6.61 0.29 -0.55
C LEU A 36 7.53 -0.91 -0.39
N ALA A 37 7.61 -1.75 -1.41
CA ALA A 37 8.47 -2.92 -1.39
C ALA A 37 9.93 -2.51 -1.16
N GLU A 38 10.38 -1.50 -1.87
CA GLU A 38 11.74 -1.01 -1.71
C GLU A 38 11.98 -0.44 -0.32
N LYS A 39 11.02 0.33 0.20
CA LYS A 39 11.14 0.94 1.52
C LYS A 39 11.24 -0.10 2.64
N PHE A 40 10.52 -1.19 2.52
CA PHE A 40 10.48 -2.24 3.54
C PHE A 40 11.32 -3.46 3.20
N ASP A 41 12.16 -3.35 2.17
CA ASP A 41 13.03 -4.45 1.72
C ASP A 41 12.23 -5.72 1.40
N MET A 42 11.14 -5.55 0.65
CA MET A 42 10.23 -6.62 0.25
C MET A 42 10.12 -6.65 -1.27
N THR A 43 9.51 -7.72 -1.78
CA THR A 43 9.15 -7.79 -3.20
C THR A 43 7.72 -7.29 -3.39
N GLU A 44 7.36 -6.94 -4.63
CA GLU A 44 5.98 -6.59 -4.95
C GLU A 44 5.02 -7.75 -4.69
N ASP A 45 5.48 -8.98 -4.94
CA ASP A 45 4.68 -10.17 -4.66
C ASP A 45 4.35 -10.29 -3.19
N GLU A 46 5.31 -10.00 -2.32
CA GLU A 46 5.07 -9.99 -0.88
C GLU A 46 4.04 -8.93 -0.50
N CYS A 47 4.10 -7.76 -1.11
CA CYS A 47 3.11 -6.72 -0.87
C CYS A 47 1.71 -7.16 -1.30
N ARG A 48 1.60 -7.82 -2.45
CA ARG A 48 0.32 -8.34 -2.94
C ARG A 48 -0.22 -9.43 -2.02
N THR A 49 0.65 -10.28 -1.50
CA THR A 49 0.26 -11.31 -0.54
C THR A 49 -0.30 -10.67 0.74
N LEU A 50 0.33 -9.61 1.22
CA LEU A 50 -0.18 -8.87 2.38
C LEU A 50 -1.54 -8.26 2.11
N ILE A 51 -1.73 -7.67 0.93
CA ILE A 51 -3.02 -7.09 0.55
C ILE A 51 -4.12 -8.17 0.56
N ALA A 52 -3.85 -9.31 -0.05
CA ALA A 52 -4.80 -10.42 -0.07
C ALA A 52 -5.13 -10.90 1.34
N HIS A 53 -4.11 -11.00 2.19
CA HIS A 53 -4.28 -11.42 3.58
C HIS A 53 -5.18 -10.47 4.35
N PHE A 54 -4.94 -9.17 4.24
CA PHE A 54 -5.74 -8.16 4.92
C PHE A 54 -7.18 -8.12 4.41
N ARG A 55 -7.39 -8.32 3.12
CA ARG A 55 -8.72 -8.43 2.54
C ARG A 55 -9.51 -9.59 3.12
N GLU A 56 -8.88 -10.75 3.19
CA GLU A 56 -9.50 -11.93 3.76
C GLU A 56 -9.84 -11.74 5.24
N ALA A 57 -9.02 -10.98 5.94
CA ALA A 57 -9.25 -10.66 7.35
C ALA A 57 -10.35 -9.61 7.55
N GLY A 58 -10.93 -9.09 6.47
CA GLY A 58 -12.01 -8.10 6.55
C GLY A 58 -11.54 -6.69 6.90
N CYS A 59 -10.31 -6.35 6.55
CA CYS A 59 -9.77 -5.02 6.81
C CYS A 59 -10.48 -3.96 5.96
N HIS A 60 -11.01 -2.93 6.59
CA HIS A 60 -11.77 -1.86 5.91
C HIS A 60 -10.92 -0.98 5.01
N LEU A 61 -9.61 -0.99 5.15
CA LEU A 61 -8.71 -0.21 4.33
C LEU A 61 -8.58 -0.76 2.90
N PHE A 62 -8.98 -2.01 2.70
CA PHE A 62 -8.92 -2.70 1.41
C PHE A 62 -10.35 -2.98 0.95
N GLY A 63 -10.73 -2.31 -0.04
CA GLY A 63 -12.10 -2.40 -0.47
C GLY A 63 -12.44 -3.53 -1.37
#